data_159e9f8a0c985975fb187ded829a6984
#
_entry.id   159e9f8a0c985975fb187ded829a6984
#
_cell.length_a   1.000
_cell.length_b   1.000
_cell.length_c   1.000
_cell.angle_alpha   90.00
_cell.angle_beta   90.00
_cell.angle_gamma   90.00
#
_symmetry.space_group_name_H-M   'P 1'
#
loop_
_entity.id
_entity.type
_entity.pdbx_description
1 polymer ?
#
loop_
_entity_poly.entity_id
_entity_poly.type
_entity_poly.pdbx_seq_one_letter_code
_entity_poly.pdbx_strand_id
1 'polypeptide(L)'
;AALGAPNTVGAAPLPRAAQRELLGWAKATWQYFETFCTAEEHYLPPDNVQTQPPTGTAHRTSPTNMGFALLSALCAHALGVDNGRGLALAERMLTTMEQLPRWNGHFYNWYHTCTLRPMPPLYVSTVDSGNCAAALLAAANALRDWGQGELAARAQALCNGMDFALLYDPQRRLMHIGIDTGSGK
;
A
#
# COMPACT_ATOMS: atom_id res chain seq x y z
N ALA A 1 -13.15 21.96 22.68
CA ALA A 1 -13.40 21.57 21.30
C ALA A 1 -13.09 20.08 21.18
N ALA A 2 -14.03 19.29 20.72
CA ALA A 2 -13.81 17.85 20.50
C ALA A 2 -12.86 17.69 19.31
N LEU A 3 -11.68 17.13 19.55
CA LEU A 3 -10.78 16.67 18.49
C LEU A 3 -11.54 15.61 17.68
N GLY A 4 -11.77 15.85 16.39
CA GLY A 4 -12.44 14.91 15.49
C GLY A 4 -13.88 15.25 15.13
N ALA A 5 -14.42 16.40 15.52
CA ALA A 5 -15.69 16.85 14.94
C ALA A 5 -15.51 17.06 13.43
N PRO A 6 -16.39 16.47 12.58
CA PRO A 6 -16.29 16.67 11.14
C PRO A 6 -16.41 18.16 10.83
N ASN A 7 -15.50 18.67 10.01
CA ASN A 7 -15.59 20.05 9.53
C ASN A 7 -16.76 20.11 8.52
N THR A 8 -17.95 20.48 9.00
CA THR A 8 -19.19 20.55 8.21
C THR A 8 -19.29 21.81 7.34
N VAL A 9 -18.25 22.63 7.26
CA VAL A 9 -18.19 23.68 6.25
C VAL A 9 -18.12 23.00 4.90
N GLY A 10 -19.28 22.85 4.26
CA GLY A 10 -19.39 22.27 2.94
C GLY A 10 -18.47 23.03 1.97
N ALA A 11 -17.42 22.37 1.51
CA ALA A 11 -16.58 22.94 0.46
C ALA A 11 -17.47 23.19 -0.77
N ALA A 12 -17.39 24.38 -1.35
CA ALA A 12 -18.07 24.65 -2.59
C ALA A 12 -17.65 23.62 -3.65
N PRO A 13 -18.57 23.14 -4.49
CA PRO A 13 -18.23 22.17 -5.52
C PRO A 13 -17.16 22.75 -6.46
N LEU A 14 -16.14 21.95 -6.75
CA LEU A 14 -15.05 22.36 -7.63
C LEU A 14 -15.60 22.73 -9.02
N PRO A 15 -15.07 23.81 -9.64
CA PRO A 15 -15.40 24.13 -11.04
C PRO A 15 -15.12 22.92 -11.98
N ARG A 16 -15.94 22.74 -12.99
CA ARG A 16 -15.82 21.61 -13.93
C ARG A 16 -14.43 21.52 -14.58
N ALA A 17 -13.77 22.65 -14.82
CA ALA A 17 -12.41 22.68 -15.36
C ALA A 17 -11.40 22.05 -14.37
N ALA A 18 -11.46 22.43 -13.10
CA ALA A 18 -10.60 21.87 -12.05
C ALA A 18 -10.87 20.38 -11.82
N GLN A 19 -12.16 19.95 -11.88
CA GLN A 19 -12.50 18.53 -11.78
C GLN A 19 -11.84 17.72 -12.91
N ARG A 20 -11.91 18.19 -14.16
CA ARG A 20 -11.27 17.53 -15.32
C ARG A 20 -9.75 17.45 -15.17
N GLU A 21 -9.13 18.52 -14.69
CA GLU A 21 -7.69 18.58 -14.48
C GLU A 21 -7.25 17.57 -13.42
N LEU A 22 -7.93 17.53 -12.26
CA LEU A 22 -7.65 16.56 -11.19
C LEU A 22 -7.86 15.10 -11.62
N LEU A 23 -8.91 14.84 -12.41
CA LEU A 23 -9.11 13.50 -12.99
C LEU A 23 -8.02 13.15 -14.00
N GLY A 24 -7.51 14.13 -14.75
CA GLY A 24 -6.34 13.93 -15.63
C GLY A 24 -5.10 13.53 -14.85
N TRP A 25 -4.83 14.19 -13.72
CA TRP A 25 -3.71 13.83 -12.85
C TRP A 25 -3.92 12.45 -12.19
N ALA A 26 -5.12 12.16 -11.71
CA ALA A 26 -5.42 10.84 -11.15
C ALA A 26 -5.19 9.73 -12.17
N LYS A 27 -5.63 9.92 -13.42
CA LYS A 27 -5.40 8.98 -14.52
C LYS A 27 -3.91 8.81 -14.84
N ALA A 28 -3.15 9.91 -14.91
CA ALA A 28 -1.71 9.87 -15.16
C ALA A 28 -0.95 9.14 -14.04
N THR A 29 -1.35 9.35 -12.77
CA THR A 29 -0.80 8.63 -11.62
C THR A 29 -1.13 7.15 -11.68
N TRP A 30 -2.38 6.79 -12.01
CA TRP A 30 -2.82 5.40 -12.16
C TRP A 30 -2.03 4.65 -13.23
N GLN A 31 -1.66 5.30 -14.33
CA GLN A 31 -0.90 4.70 -15.42
C GLN A 31 0.42 4.07 -14.95
N TYR A 32 1.07 4.60 -13.92
CA TYR A 32 2.27 3.98 -13.34
C TYR A 32 1.96 2.56 -12.84
N PHE A 33 0.94 2.41 -12.02
CA PHE A 33 0.57 1.12 -11.45
C PHE A 33 0.04 0.16 -12.51
N GLU A 34 -0.78 0.65 -13.44
CA GLU A 34 -1.30 -0.14 -14.56
C GLU A 34 -0.17 -0.67 -15.46
N THR A 35 0.91 0.09 -15.61
CA THR A 35 2.05 -0.27 -16.46
C THR A 35 3.02 -1.20 -15.76
N PHE A 36 3.29 -0.99 -14.48
CA PHE A 36 4.40 -1.64 -13.79
C PHE A 36 4.00 -2.71 -12.78
N CYS A 37 2.74 -2.76 -12.33
CA CYS A 37 2.26 -3.88 -11.50
C CYS A 37 1.86 -5.07 -12.40
N THR A 38 2.84 -5.67 -13.05
CA THR A 38 2.65 -6.74 -14.04
C THR A 38 2.68 -8.14 -13.41
N ALA A 39 2.39 -9.17 -14.21
CA ALA A 39 2.50 -10.56 -13.76
C ALA A 39 3.93 -10.96 -13.42
N GLU A 40 4.93 -10.42 -14.12
CA GLU A 40 6.35 -10.63 -13.84
C GLU A 40 6.76 -10.05 -12.47
N GLU A 41 6.13 -8.95 -12.06
CA GLU A 41 6.30 -8.32 -10.75
C GLU A 41 5.32 -8.89 -9.69
N HIS A 42 4.64 -9.98 -9.99
CA HIS A 42 3.60 -10.57 -9.15
C HIS A 42 2.53 -9.55 -8.71
N TYR A 43 2.24 -8.59 -9.58
CA TYR A 43 1.31 -7.48 -9.36
C TYR A 43 1.70 -6.52 -8.23
N LEU A 44 2.93 -6.59 -7.73
CA LEU A 44 3.48 -5.62 -6.78
C LEU A 44 4.08 -4.41 -7.53
N PRO A 45 4.03 -3.21 -6.95
CA PRO A 45 4.67 -2.05 -7.55
C PRO A 45 6.19 -2.15 -7.40
N PRO A 46 6.99 -1.94 -8.46
CA PRO A 46 8.41 -1.70 -8.28
C PRO A 46 8.64 -0.39 -7.51
N ASP A 47 9.78 -0.28 -6.86
CA ASP A 47 10.12 0.89 -6.05
C ASP A 47 10.16 2.19 -6.87
N ASN A 48 10.78 2.11 -8.02
CA ASN A 48 10.84 3.20 -8.98
C ASN A 48 11.20 2.71 -10.39
N VAL A 49 10.97 3.58 -11.36
CA VAL A 49 11.46 3.42 -12.74
C VAL A 49 12.24 4.67 -13.09
N GLN A 50 13.55 4.52 -13.24
CA GLN A 50 14.40 5.64 -13.56
C GLN A 50 14.56 5.81 -15.07
N THR A 51 14.11 6.96 -15.57
CA THR A 51 14.12 7.28 -16.99
C THR A 51 15.29 8.17 -17.41
N GLN A 52 15.88 8.91 -16.44
CA GLN A 52 17.00 9.81 -16.74
C GLN A 52 18.02 9.91 -15.57
N PRO A 53 19.27 9.43 -15.75
CA PRO A 53 19.69 8.53 -16.83
C PRO A 53 18.89 7.22 -16.81
N PRO A 54 18.65 6.56 -17.96
CA PRO A 54 17.83 5.36 -17.99
C PRO A 54 18.58 4.19 -17.33
N THR A 55 18.11 3.79 -16.14
CA THR A 55 18.63 2.61 -15.42
C THR A 55 17.59 1.50 -15.31
N GLY A 56 16.35 1.75 -15.80
CA GLY A 56 15.29 0.77 -15.83
C GLY A 56 14.47 0.69 -14.53
N THR A 57 13.85 -0.46 -14.33
CA THR A 57 12.95 -0.74 -13.23
C THR A 57 13.71 -1.27 -12.03
N ALA A 58 13.45 -0.70 -10.85
CA ALA A 58 13.97 -1.25 -9.59
C ALA A 58 13.04 -2.37 -9.10
N HIS A 59 13.39 -3.63 -9.41
CA HIS A 59 12.61 -4.84 -9.13
C HIS A 59 12.59 -5.18 -7.62
N ARG A 60 12.18 -4.22 -6.80
CA ARG A 60 11.99 -4.36 -5.36
C ARG A 60 10.79 -3.53 -4.91
N THR A 61 10.20 -3.92 -3.79
CA THR A 61 9.06 -3.20 -3.20
C THR A 61 9.15 -3.15 -1.69
N SER A 62 8.55 -2.14 -1.08
CA SER A 62 8.42 -1.99 0.38
C SER A 62 6.95 -2.12 0.80
N PRO A 63 6.68 -2.32 2.11
CA PRO A 63 5.30 -2.33 2.61
C PRO A 63 4.55 -1.02 2.32
N THR A 64 5.23 0.13 2.37
CA THR A 64 4.65 1.43 1.98
C THR A 64 4.24 1.43 0.51
N ASN A 65 5.12 0.94 -0.38
CA ASN A 65 4.82 0.88 -1.82
C ASN A 65 3.61 -0.02 -2.11
N MET A 66 3.54 -1.20 -1.48
CA MET A 66 2.40 -2.11 -1.61
C MET A 66 1.10 -1.47 -1.12
N GLY A 67 1.13 -0.83 0.04
CA GLY A 67 -0.04 -0.14 0.60
C GLY A 67 -0.54 0.97 -0.31
N PHE A 68 0.34 1.82 -0.83
CA PHE A 68 -0.04 2.91 -1.74
C PHE A 68 -0.52 2.42 -3.09
N ALA A 69 0.06 1.35 -3.63
CA ALA A 69 -0.44 0.75 -4.87
C ALA A 69 -1.85 0.19 -4.70
N LEU A 70 -2.12 -0.49 -3.58
CA LEU A 70 -3.45 -0.99 -3.24
C LEU A 70 -4.47 0.17 -3.16
N LEU A 71 -4.15 1.24 -2.45
CA LEU A 71 -5.02 2.43 -2.38
C LEU A 71 -5.19 3.09 -3.75
N SER A 72 -4.12 3.17 -4.55
CA SER A 72 -4.18 3.74 -5.90
C SER A 72 -5.13 2.96 -6.80
N ALA A 73 -5.11 1.62 -6.73
CA ALA A 73 -6.02 0.76 -7.47
C ALA A 73 -7.49 1.00 -7.09
N LEU A 74 -7.77 1.12 -5.79
CA LEU A 74 -9.11 1.39 -5.29
C LEU A 74 -9.57 2.83 -5.59
N CYS A 75 -8.68 3.82 -5.46
CA CYS A 75 -8.99 5.20 -5.84
C CYS A 75 -9.27 5.34 -7.34
N ALA A 76 -8.48 4.67 -8.19
CA ALA A 76 -8.70 4.67 -9.63
C ALA A 76 -10.06 4.06 -10.00
N HIS A 77 -10.46 2.99 -9.31
CA HIS A 77 -11.79 2.39 -9.43
C HIS A 77 -12.90 3.36 -9.00
N ALA A 78 -12.77 3.97 -7.83
CA ALA A 78 -13.75 4.93 -7.31
C ALA A 78 -13.93 6.16 -8.22
N LEU A 79 -12.85 6.60 -8.87
CA LEU A 79 -12.84 7.73 -9.78
C LEU A 79 -13.25 7.36 -11.21
N GLY A 80 -13.41 6.06 -11.52
CA GLY A 80 -13.73 5.57 -12.86
C GLY A 80 -12.62 5.79 -13.89
N VAL A 81 -11.35 5.85 -13.46
CA VAL A 81 -10.18 6.06 -14.34
C VAL A 81 -9.36 4.80 -14.61
N ASP A 82 -9.78 3.67 -14.03
CA ASP A 82 -9.06 2.38 -14.02
C ASP A 82 -9.39 1.45 -15.21
N ASN A 83 -10.28 1.87 -16.11
CA ASN A 83 -10.79 1.02 -17.19
C ASN A 83 -11.32 -0.36 -16.69
N GLY A 84 -11.87 -0.40 -15.47
CA GLY A 84 -12.37 -1.63 -14.84
C GLY A 84 -11.31 -2.58 -14.30
N ARG A 85 -10.05 -2.16 -14.18
CA ARG A 85 -8.93 -3.02 -13.77
C ARG A 85 -8.54 -2.88 -12.29
N GLY A 86 -8.97 -1.81 -11.62
CA GLY A 86 -8.53 -1.47 -10.27
C GLY A 86 -8.83 -2.57 -9.25
N LEU A 87 -10.08 -3.06 -9.20
CA LEU A 87 -10.45 -4.14 -8.29
C LEU A 87 -9.71 -5.44 -8.57
N ALA A 88 -9.55 -5.81 -9.85
CA ALA A 88 -8.80 -7.02 -10.23
C ALA A 88 -7.31 -6.92 -9.84
N LEU A 89 -6.71 -5.73 -9.97
CA LEU A 89 -5.32 -5.51 -9.51
C LEU A 89 -5.24 -5.60 -7.97
N ALA A 90 -6.17 -4.97 -7.26
CA ALA A 90 -6.22 -5.02 -5.80
C ALA A 90 -6.33 -6.47 -5.28
N GLU A 91 -7.18 -7.31 -5.90
CA GLU A 91 -7.31 -8.72 -5.57
C GLU A 91 -5.99 -9.49 -5.77
N ARG A 92 -5.32 -9.29 -6.92
CA ARG A 92 -4.05 -9.94 -7.24
C ARG A 92 -2.93 -9.49 -6.29
N MET A 93 -2.88 -8.21 -5.94
CA MET A 93 -1.94 -7.68 -4.95
C MET A 93 -2.16 -8.33 -3.59
N LEU A 94 -3.40 -8.39 -3.09
CA LEU A 94 -3.70 -9.05 -1.82
C LEU A 94 -3.28 -10.53 -1.85
N THR A 95 -3.54 -11.24 -2.96
CA THR A 95 -3.11 -12.63 -3.13
C THR A 95 -1.60 -12.79 -3.03
N THR A 96 -0.84 -11.89 -3.62
CA THR A 96 0.63 -11.89 -3.50
C THR A 96 1.09 -11.54 -2.09
N MET A 97 0.50 -10.50 -1.48
CA MET A 97 0.85 -10.08 -0.12
C MET A 97 0.62 -11.18 0.92
N GLU A 98 -0.42 -12.00 0.75
CA GLU A 98 -0.69 -13.16 1.62
C GLU A 98 0.40 -14.23 1.56
N GLN A 99 1.07 -14.38 0.42
CA GLN A 99 2.14 -15.36 0.20
C GLN A 99 3.52 -14.89 0.66
N LEU A 100 3.71 -13.57 0.86
CA LEU A 100 5.00 -13.03 1.25
C LEU A 100 5.44 -13.55 2.64
N PRO A 101 6.70 -13.97 2.82
CA PRO A 101 7.27 -14.23 4.14
C PRO A 101 7.15 -12.98 5.03
N ARG A 102 6.75 -13.16 6.29
CA ARG A 102 6.53 -12.08 7.24
C ARG A 102 7.15 -12.40 8.60
N TRP A 103 7.55 -11.37 9.33
CA TRP A 103 8.01 -11.48 10.71
C TRP A 103 6.90 -10.99 11.66
N ASN A 104 6.31 -11.90 12.43
CA ASN A 104 5.18 -11.59 13.32
C ASN A 104 4.09 -10.74 12.64
N GLY A 105 3.73 -11.10 11.41
CA GLY A 105 2.75 -10.40 10.59
C GLY A 105 3.26 -9.18 9.84
N HIS A 106 4.42 -8.63 10.21
CA HIS A 106 5.02 -7.49 9.52
C HIS A 106 5.74 -7.91 8.24
N PHE A 107 5.65 -7.09 7.23
CA PHE A 107 6.40 -7.24 5.98
C PHE A 107 7.83 -6.71 6.14
N TYR A 108 8.77 -7.33 5.40
CA TYR A 108 10.16 -6.89 5.37
C TYR A 108 10.36 -5.66 4.45
N ASN A 109 11.40 -4.91 4.71
CA ASN A 109 11.98 -3.93 3.82
C ASN A 109 13.33 -4.48 3.33
N TRP A 110 13.41 -5.06 2.17
CA TRP A 110 12.59 -5.04 0.99
C TRP A 110 12.23 -6.46 0.52
N TYR A 111 11.37 -6.58 -0.52
CA TYR A 111 11.18 -7.80 -1.30
C TYR A 111 11.64 -7.58 -2.73
N HIS A 112 12.24 -8.60 -3.34
CA HIS A 112 12.45 -8.65 -4.78
C HIS A 112 11.13 -9.02 -5.45
N THR A 113 10.58 -8.15 -6.30
CA THR A 113 9.24 -8.29 -6.86
C THR A 113 9.06 -9.52 -7.76
N CYS A 114 10.10 -9.87 -8.56
CA CYS A 114 10.03 -11.05 -9.44
C CYS A 114 10.22 -12.39 -8.71
N THR A 115 10.79 -12.43 -7.50
CA THR A 115 11.07 -13.69 -6.78
C THR A 115 10.32 -13.82 -5.47
N LEU A 116 9.70 -12.74 -5.00
CA LEU A 116 9.01 -12.62 -3.72
C LEU A 116 9.89 -12.89 -2.48
N ARG A 117 11.21 -12.93 -2.66
CA ARG A 117 12.14 -13.16 -1.56
C ARG A 117 12.43 -11.87 -0.81
N PRO A 118 12.43 -11.89 0.53
CA PRO A 118 12.95 -10.77 1.32
C PRO A 118 14.41 -10.51 0.97
N MET A 119 14.79 -9.25 0.88
CA MET A 119 16.14 -8.82 0.56
C MET A 119 16.92 -8.50 1.84
N PRO A 120 18.18 -8.95 1.97
CA PRO A 120 19.00 -8.59 3.12
C PRO A 120 19.35 -7.09 3.14
N PRO A 121 19.50 -6.48 4.35
CA PRO A 121 19.23 -7.09 5.65
C PRO A 121 17.76 -7.38 5.85
N LEU A 122 17.41 -8.43 6.64
CA LEU A 122 16.02 -8.77 6.94
C LEU A 122 15.45 -7.77 7.96
N TYR A 123 15.08 -6.62 7.47
CA TYR A 123 14.67 -5.46 8.27
C TYR A 123 13.16 -5.25 8.22
N VAL A 124 12.56 -4.97 9.38
CA VAL A 124 11.16 -4.54 9.52
C VAL A 124 11.14 -3.08 9.94
N SER A 125 10.68 -2.20 9.06
CA SER A 125 10.51 -0.77 9.34
C SER A 125 9.18 -0.53 10.05
N THR A 126 9.20 0.19 11.16
CA THR A 126 7.96 0.58 11.87
C THR A 126 7.13 1.55 11.05
N VAL A 127 7.78 2.48 10.35
CA VAL A 127 7.09 3.46 9.48
C VAL A 127 6.40 2.75 8.31
N ASP A 128 7.10 1.86 7.63
CA ASP A 128 6.52 1.11 6.51
C ASP A 128 5.40 0.17 6.95
N SER A 129 5.57 -0.48 8.11
CA SER A 129 4.52 -1.30 8.72
C SER A 129 3.28 -0.45 9.03
N GLY A 130 3.44 0.74 9.59
CA GLY A 130 2.35 1.66 9.88
C GLY A 130 1.62 2.14 8.62
N ASN A 131 2.37 2.55 7.58
CA ASN A 131 1.81 2.96 6.30
C ASN A 131 1.02 1.83 5.64
N CYS A 132 1.57 0.61 5.64
CA CYS A 132 0.92 -0.56 5.09
C CYS A 132 -0.36 -0.93 5.87
N ALA A 133 -0.30 -0.92 7.20
CA ALA A 133 -1.47 -1.21 8.05
C ALA A 133 -2.59 -0.19 7.83
N ALA A 134 -2.26 1.11 7.76
CA ALA A 134 -3.22 2.17 7.48
C ALA A 134 -3.86 1.99 6.09
N ALA A 135 -3.06 1.65 5.07
CA ALA A 135 -3.55 1.40 3.72
C ALA A 135 -4.47 0.17 3.67
N LEU A 136 -4.09 -0.94 4.33
CA LEU A 136 -4.91 -2.15 4.41
C LEU A 136 -6.24 -1.90 5.12
N LEU A 137 -6.24 -1.11 6.21
CA LEU A 137 -7.45 -0.75 6.93
C LEU A 137 -8.38 0.12 6.07
N ALA A 138 -7.83 1.13 5.39
CA ALA A 138 -8.59 1.97 4.48
C ALA A 138 -9.17 1.15 3.31
N ALA A 139 -8.37 0.25 2.73
CA ALA A 139 -8.80 -0.65 1.68
C ALA A 139 -9.92 -1.59 2.14
N ALA A 140 -9.79 -2.20 3.32
CA ALA A 140 -10.82 -3.07 3.89
C ALA A 140 -12.17 -2.35 4.06
N ASN A 141 -12.15 -1.09 4.51
CA ASN A 141 -13.36 -0.29 4.65
C ASN A 141 -14.00 0.03 3.29
N ALA A 142 -13.22 0.54 2.33
CA ALA A 142 -13.72 0.86 0.99
C ALA A 142 -14.29 -0.38 0.29
N LEU A 143 -13.57 -1.51 0.34
CA LEU A 143 -14.03 -2.77 -0.25
C LEU A 143 -15.32 -3.28 0.38
N ARG A 144 -15.49 -3.11 1.70
CA ARG A 144 -16.72 -3.48 2.40
C ARG A 144 -17.91 -2.63 1.95
N ASP A 145 -17.70 -1.32 1.83
CA ASP A 145 -18.72 -0.37 1.38
C ASP A 145 -19.17 -0.65 -0.07
N TRP A 146 -18.29 -1.23 -0.88
CA TRP A 146 -18.60 -1.63 -2.28
C TRP A 146 -19.10 -3.08 -2.40
N GLY A 147 -19.42 -3.76 -1.28
CA GLY A 147 -19.92 -5.13 -1.28
C GLY A 147 -18.87 -6.21 -1.59
N GLN A 148 -17.58 -5.85 -1.58
CA GLN A 148 -16.45 -6.77 -1.80
C GLN A 148 -16.01 -7.40 -0.47
N GLY A 149 -16.94 -8.06 0.24
CA GLY A 149 -16.74 -8.53 1.61
C GLY A 149 -15.57 -9.51 1.78
N GLU A 150 -15.32 -10.39 0.80
CA GLU A 150 -14.20 -11.34 0.84
C GLU A 150 -12.86 -10.60 0.76
N LEU A 151 -12.68 -9.71 -0.20
CA LEU A 151 -11.45 -8.91 -0.33
C LEU A 151 -11.23 -8.00 0.89
N ALA A 152 -12.32 -7.43 1.43
CA ALA A 152 -12.27 -6.64 2.66
C ALA A 152 -11.78 -7.45 3.85
N ALA A 153 -12.25 -8.69 4.01
CA ALA A 153 -11.82 -9.59 5.08
C ALA A 153 -10.33 -9.97 4.94
N ARG A 154 -9.84 -10.21 3.74
CA ARG A 154 -8.43 -10.51 3.45
C ARG A 154 -7.52 -9.33 3.80
N ALA A 155 -7.85 -8.13 3.36
CA ALA A 155 -7.10 -6.92 3.71
C ALA A 155 -7.08 -6.69 5.23
N GLN A 156 -8.23 -6.86 5.90
CA GLN A 156 -8.34 -6.74 7.36
C GLN A 156 -7.50 -7.80 8.09
N ALA A 157 -7.46 -9.04 7.60
CA ALA A 157 -6.68 -10.12 8.19
C ALA A 157 -5.18 -9.84 8.11
N LEU A 158 -4.67 -9.32 6.98
CA LEU A 158 -3.28 -8.88 6.84
C LEU A 158 -2.94 -7.77 7.85
N CYS A 159 -3.81 -6.78 8.00
CA CYS A 159 -3.63 -5.69 8.97
C CYS A 159 -3.62 -6.20 10.42
N ASN A 160 -4.60 -7.03 10.79
CA ASN A 160 -4.73 -7.56 12.15
C ASN A 160 -3.60 -8.52 12.54
N GLY A 161 -2.92 -9.11 11.56
CA GLY A 161 -1.77 -10.00 11.80
C GLY A 161 -0.49 -9.27 12.24
N MET A 162 -0.40 -7.94 12.07
CA MET A 162 0.80 -7.16 12.43
C MET A 162 0.85 -6.91 13.93
N ASP A 163 1.85 -7.45 14.62
CA ASP A 163 2.05 -7.26 16.06
C ASP A 163 2.91 -6.04 16.37
N PHE A 164 2.30 -4.87 16.42
CA PHE A 164 2.98 -3.60 16.72
C PHE A 164 3.55 -3.53 18.14
N ALA A 165 3.12 -4.39 19.08
CA ALA A 165 3.69 -4.39 20.42
C ALA A 165 5.18 -4.76 20.41
N LEU A 166 5.62 -5.58 19.47
CA LEU A 166 7.02 -5.96 19.28
C LEU A 166 7.90 -4.81 18.78
N LEU A 167 7.30 -3.78 18.20
CA LEU A 167 8.00 -2.58 17.72
C LEU A 167 8.02 -1.45 18.75
N TYR A 168 7.46 -1.66 19.96
CA TYR A 168 7.38 -0.65 21.01
C TYR A 168 8.41 -0.90 22.12
N ASP A 169 9.20 0.13 22.46
CA ASP A 169 10.10 0.13 23.60
C ASP A 169 9.37 0.68 24.84
N PRO A 170 9.00 -0.18 25.81
CA PRO A 170 8.25 0.25 26.98
C PRO A 170 9.08 1.11 27.95
N GLN A 171 10.42 1.01 27.92
CA GLN A 171 11.30 1.81 28.77
C GLN A 171 11.38 3.25 28.27
N ARG A 172 11.55 3.41 26.96
CA ARG A 172 11.62 4.72 26.29
C ARG A 172 10.23 5.29 26.02
N ARG A 173 9.18 4.47 26.01
CA ARG A 173 7.81 4.80 25.60
C ARG A 173 7.74 5.34 24.17
N LEU A 174 8.55 4.75 23.29
CA LEU A 174 8.66 5.12 21.88
C LEU A 174 8.62 3.85 21.03
N MET A 175 8.21 4.02 19.77
CA MET A 175 8.39 2.97 18.77
C MET A 175 9.85 2.93 18.33
N HIS A 176 10.40 1.73 18.12
CA HIS A 176 11.65 1.56 17.40
C HIS A 176 11.48 2.10 15.96
N ILE A 177 12.55 2.59 15.35
CA ILE A 177 12.53 2.94 13.91
C ILE A 177 12.28 1.69 13.07
N GLY A 178 12.82 0.57 13.53
CA GLY A 178 12.64 -0.76 12.96
C GLY A 178 13.53 -1.77 13.64
N ILE A 179 13.44 -3.02 13.21
CA ILE A 179 14.15 -4.16 13.78
C ILE A 179 14.85 -4.94 12.67
N ASP A 180 16.15 -5.20 12.83
CA ASP A 180 16.86 -6.21 12.06
C ASP A 180 16.56 -7.59 12.65
N THR A 181 15.75 -8.37 11.94
CA THR A 181 15.30 -9.67 12.44
C THR A 181 16.37 -10.76 12.34
N GLY A 182 17.44 -10.53 11.57
CA GLY A 182 18.59 -11.44 11.44
C GLY A 182 19.56 -11.30 12.60
N SER A 183 19.70 -10.10 13.17
CA SER A 183 20.60 -9.83 14.30
C SER A 183 19.91 -9.70 15.64
N GLY A 184 18.58 -9.58 15.66
CA GLY A 184 17.80 -9.38 16.88
C GLY A 184 18.05 -8.02 17.56
N LYS A 185 18.57 -7.04 16.82
CA LYS A 185 18.88 -5.68 17.28
C LYS A 185 18.02 -4.65 16.56
#